data_41adc5bc78a2fd4b60b977da4a97cb9d
#
_entry.id   41adc5bc78a2fd4b60b977da4a97cb9d
#
_cell.length_a   1.000
_cell.length_b   1.000
_cell.length_c   1.000
_cell.angle_alpha   90.00
_cell.angle_beta   90.00
_cell.angle_gamma   90.00
#
_symmetry.space_group_name_H-M   'P 1'
#
loop_
_entity.id
_entity.type
_entity.pdbx_description
1 polymer ?
#
loop_
_entity_poly.entity_id
_entity_poly.type
_entity_poly.pdbx_seq_one_letter_code
_entity_poly.pdbx_strand_id
1 'polypeptide(L)'
;SNIAHDIRTPLTIASGYTQQLLKEDNQESQQLVKIADSLGMVSKRLEALMEYRRLMEGAIRPSFVKTDLSQLVTQQLFAYYDAFQKAQIDLDLDLTEGLTLTTDPDILERMIQNMISNVLKHGRRTANISLKKEGEHCIFAVKNIVQQPILHLDKLTNRFYSENLSSSEESSGLGLYITQQLVEILGGDLTMKAEDDWFELRVSL
;
A
#
# COMPACT_ATOMS: atom_id res chain seq x y z
N SER A 1 -9.78 21.64 -14.97
CA SER A 1 -10.47 20.38 -15.25
C SER A 1 -9.74 19.27 -14.52
N ASN A 2 -10.49 18.39 -13.89
CA ASN A 2 -9.92 17.29 -13.09
C ASN A 2 -9.72 16.08 -14.02
N ILE A 3 -8.66 16.13 -14.84
CA ILE A 3 -8.33 15.12 -15.88
C ILE A 3 -8.45 13.68 -15.32
N ALA A 4 -8.12 13.49 -14.07
CA ALA A 4 -8.18 12.19 -13.46
C ALA A 4 -9.62 11.74 -13.14
N HIS A 5 -10.51 12.64 -12.78
CA HIS A 5 -11.96 12.37 -12.68
C HIS A 5 -12.53 12.03 -14.06
N ASP A 6 -12.08 12.77 -15.08
CA ASP A 6 -12.57 12.62 -16.46
C ASP A 6 -12.08 11.29 -17.09
N ILE A 7 -10.93 10.74 -16.62
CA ILE A 7 -10.45 9.42 -17.01
C ILE A 7 -11.07 8.29 -16.16
N ARG A 8 -11.28 8.51 -14.86
CA ARG A 8 -11.87 7.48 -13.95
C ARG A 8 -13.28 7.11 -14.40
N THR A 9 -14.10 8.08 -14.80
CA THR A 9 -15.48 7.86 -15.22
C THR A 9 -15.60 6.85 -16.36
N PRO A 10 -14.93 7.02 -17.54
CA PRO A 10 -15.00 6.03 -18.62
C PRO A 10 -14.39 4.69 -18.26
N LEU A 11 -13.35 4.65 -17.41
CA LEU A 11 -12.79 3.39 -16.91
C LEU A 11 -13.77 2.62 -16.03
N THR A 12 -14.49 3.30 -15.13
CA THR A 12 -15.52 2.68 -14.29
C THR A 12 -16.67 2.11 -15.15
N ILE A 13 -17.08 2.86 -16.18
CA ILE A 13 -18.12 2.42 -17.12
C ILE A 13 -17.64 1.19 -17.90
N ALA A 14 -16.42 1.22 -18.47
CA ALA A 14 -15.85 0.10 -19.22
C ALA A 14 -15.71 -1.15 -18.34
N SER A 15 -15.25 -0.99 -17.09
CA SER A 15 -15.16 -2.07 -16.10
C SER A 15 -16.53 -2.67 -15.76
N GLY A 16 -17.55 -1.82 -15.61
CA GLY A 16 -18.93 -2.24 -15.36
C GLY A 16 -19.51 -3.07 -16.50
N TYR A 17 -19.33 -2.63 -17.74
CA TYR A 17 -19.76 -3.41 -18.92
C TYR A 17 -19.02 -4.74 -19.06
N THR A 18 -17.70 -4.74 -18.80
CA THR A 18 -16.91 -5.98 -18.84
C THR A 18 -17.40 -6.99 -17.79
N GLN A 19 -17.69 -6.54 -16.57
CA GLN A 19 -18.26 -7.38 -15.51
C GLN A 19 -19.66 -7.90 -15.84
N GLN A 20 -20.46 -7.11 -16.55
CA GLN A 20 -21.80 -7.52 -16.98
C GLN A 20 -21.71 -8.62 -18.04
N LEU A 21 -20.82 -8.50 -19.01
CA LEU A 21 -20.59 -9.52 -20.06
C LEU A 21 -19.98 -10.81 -19.47
N LEU A 22 -19.20 -10.74 -18.39
CA LEU A 22 -18.66 -11.92 -17.70
C LEU A 22 -19.73 -12.80 -17.06
N LYS A 23 -20.94 -12.29 -16.82
CA LYS A 23 -22.07 -13.07 -16.27
C LYS A 23 -22.74 -13.94 -17.33
N GLU A 24 -22.45 -13.73 -18.61
CA GLU A 24 -22.92 -14.55 -19.72
C GLU A 24 -21.87 -15.63 -20.01
N ASP A 25 -22.23 -16.90 -19.79
CA ASP A 25 -21.32 -18.05 -19.83
C ASP A 25 -20.97 -18.45 -21.29
N ASN A 26 -19.90 -17.83 -21.86
CA ASN A 26 -19.39 -18.15 -23.19
C ASN A 26 -17.85 -18.07 -23.28
N GLN A 27 -17.26 -18.64 -24.33
CA GLN A 27 -15.81 -18.70 -24.57
C GLN A 27 -15.09 -17.33 -24.62
N GLU A 28 -15.82 -16.25 -24.76
CA GLU A 28 -15.29 -14.87 -24.70
C GLU A 28 -14.94 -14.42 -23.28
N SER A 29 -15.37 -15.16 -22.25
CA SER A 29 -15.19 -14.82 -20.83
C SER A 29 -13.73 -14.62 -20.42
N GLN A 30 -12.79 -15.40 -20.96
CA GLN A 30 -11.36 -15.27 -20.62
C GLN A 30 -10.75 -13.96 -21.12
N GLN A 31 -11.16 -13.47 -22.28
CA GLN A 31 -10.69 -12.19 -22.82
C GLN A 31 -11.29 -11.03 -22.01
N LEU A 32 -12.55 -11.15 -21.61
CA LEU A 32 -13.24 -10.17 -20.78
C LEU A 32 -12.62 -10.07 -19.38
N VAL A 33 -12.21 -11.20 -18.78
CA VAL A 33 -11.46 -11.20 -17.51
C VAL A 33 -10.17 -10.40 -17.66
N LYS A 34 -9.37 -10.65 -18.70
CA LYS A 34 -8.14 -9.92 -18.97
C LYS A 34 -8.37 -8.41 -19.16
N ILE A 35 -9.46 -8.04 -19.83
CA ILE A 35 -9.84 -6.64 -20.02
C ILE A 35 -10.22 -6.01 -18.67
N ALA A 36 -11.03 -6.69 -17.84
CA ALA A 36 -11.42 -6.22 -16.52
C ALA A 36 -10.20 -6.02 -15.62
N ASP A 37 -9.28 -6.98 -15.62
CA ASP A 37 -8.03 -6.90 -14.86
C ASP A 37 -7.15 -5.72 -15.33
N SER A 38 -7.01 -5.56 -16.65
CA SER A 38 -6.25 -4.44 -17.23
C SER A 38 -6.86 -3.08 -16.87
N LEU A 39 -8.18 -2.94 -16.92
CA LEU A 39 -8.89 -1.72 -16.51
C LEU A 39 -8.69 -1.44 -15.01
N GLY A 40 -8.75 -2.49 -14.17
CA GLY A 40 -8.47 -2.40 -12.74
C GLY A 40 -7.04 -1.89 -12.45
N MET A 41 -6.05 -2.40 -13.20
CA MET A 41 -4.67 -1.95 -13.09
C MET A 41 -4.51 -0.48 -13.49
N VAL A 42 -5.12 -0.06 -14.60
CA VAL A 42 -5.08 1.35 -15.05
C VAL A 42 -5.71 2.27 -14.01
N SER A 43 -6.85 1.89 -13.41
CA SER A 43 -7.49 2.65 -12.35
C SER A 43 -6.58 2.82 -11.14
N LYS A 44 -5.95 1.74 -10.66
CA LYS A 44 -5.00 1.78 -9.52
C LYS A 44 -3.78 2.66 -9.81
N ARG A 45 -3.21 2.58 -11.02
CA ARG A 45 -2.08 3.43 -11.42
C ARG A 45 -2.47 4.90 -11.50
N LEU A 46 -3.67 5.19 -11.98
CA LEU A 46 -4.20 6.55 -12.03
C LEU A 46 -4.41 7.12 -10.63
N GLU A 47 -4.96 6.33 -9.71
CA GLU A 47 -5.12 6.73 -8.30
C GLU A 47 -3.78 7.07 -7.64
N ALA A 48 -2.77 6.22 -7.83
CA ALA A 48 -1.43 6.45 -7.32
C ALA A 48 -0.80 7.74 -7.91
N LEU A 49 -1.00 7.97 -9.21
CA LEU A 49 -0.52 9.20 -9.87
C LEU A 49 -1.22 10.45 -9.36
N MET A 50 -2.52 10.37 -9.08
CA MET A 50 -3.26 11.49 -8.50
C MET A 50 -2.82 11.80 -7.08
N GLU A 51 -2.58 10.78 -6.28
CA GLU A 51 -2.05 10.93 -4.94
C GLU A 51 -0.67 11.58 -4.97
N TYR A 52 0.21 11.05 -5.81
CA TYR A 52 1.51 11.65 -6.07
C TYR A 52 1.40 13.14 -6.43
N ARG A 53 0.50 13.49 -7.35
CA ARG A 53 0.27 14.88 -7.74
C ARG A 53 -0.18 15.75 -6.56
N ARG A 54 -1.12 15.28 -5.73
CA ARG A 54 -1.58 16.01 -4.53
C ARG A 54 -0.44 16.26 -3.54
N LEU A 55 0.45 15.26 -3.35
CA LEU A 55 1.64 15.38 -2.53
C LEU A 55 2.60 16.45 -3.08
N MET A 56 2.86 16.41 -4.38
CA MET A 56 3.76 17.37 -5.05
C MET A 56 3.27 18.80 -5.06
N GLU A 57 1.95 19.01 -5.15
CA GLU A 57 1.32 20.33 -5.11
C GLU A 57 1.24 20.89 -3.68
N GLY A 58 1.67 20.15 -2.65
CA GLY A 58 1.55 20.55 -1.25
C GLY A 58 0.09 20.75 -0.82
N ALA A 59 -0.83 20.08 -1.51
CA ALA A 59 -2.27 20.24 -1.29
C ALA A 59 -2.76 19.51 -0.04
N ILE A 60 -1.94 18.61 0.54
CA ILE A 60 -2.28 17.87 1.74
C ILE A 60 -1.94 18.74 2.95
N ARG A 61 -2.97 19.16 3.69
CA ARG A 61 -2.83 19.88 4.95
C ARG A 61 -3.23 18.93 6.07
N PRO A 62 -2.28 18.42 6.88
CA PRO A 62 -2.60 17.48 7.95
C PRO A 62 -3.44 18.14 9.05
N SER A 63 -4.41 17.40 9.57
CA SER A 63 -5.23 17.76 10.71
C SER A 63 -4.84 16.88 11.90
N PHE A 64 -3.94 17.38 12.76
CA PHE A 64 -3.44 16.63 13.90
C PHE A 64 -4.46 16.55 15.03
N VAL A 65 -4.89 15.34 15.35
CA VAL A 65 -5.81 15.03 16.45
C VAL A 65 -5.26 13.86 17.28
N LYS A 66 -5.70 13.74 18.53
CA LYS A 66 -5.35 12.58 19.36
C LYS A 66 -5.99 11.33 18.77
N THR A 67 -5.17 10.41 18.30
CA THR A 67 -5.58 9.19 17.59
C THR A 67 -5.14 7.95 18.35
N ASP A 68 -6.01 6.96 18.45
CA ASP A 68 -5.67 5.62 18.95
C ASP A 68 -5.00 4.82 17.81
N LEU A 69 -3.67 4.78 17.84
CA LEU A 69 -2.84 4.13 16.84
C LEU A 69 -3.04 2.60 16.87
N SER A 70 -3.18 2.02 18.07
CA SER A 70 -3.37 0.57 18.24
C SER A 70 -4.69 0.11 17.62
N GLN A 71 -5.76 0.86 17.84
CA GLN A 71 -7.07 0.58 17.26
C GLN A 71 -7.03 0.70 15.73
N LEU A 72 -6.41 1.74 15.21
CA LEU A 72 -6.35 2.01 13.78
C LEU A 72 -5.55 0.91 13.04
N VAL A 73 -4.38 0.52 13.56
CA VAL A 73 -3.59 -0.59 13.00
C VAL A 73 -4.38 -1.90 13.02
N THR A 74 -5.03 -2.21 14.14
CA THR A 74 -5.82 -3.43 14.28
C THR A 74 -6.98 -3.47 13.29
N GLN A 75 -7.70 -2.35 13.10
CA GLN A 75 -8.78 -2.25 12.11
C GLN A 75 -8.29 -2.47 10.68
N GLN A 76 -7.15 -1.91 10.33
CA GLN A 76 -6.57 -2.11 8.99
C GLN A 76 -6.14 -3.57 8.78
N LEU A 77 -5.46 -4.19 9.75
CA LEU A 77 -5.08 -5.60 9.66
C LEU A 77 -6.29 -6.52 9.53
N PHE A 78 -7.37 -6.24 10.25
CA PHE A 78 -8.62 -6.99 10.13
C PHE A 78 -9.24 -6.85 8.74
N ALA A 79 -9.25 -5.64 8.17
CA ALA A 79 -9.79 -5.39 6.83
C ALA A 79 -9.01 -6.14 5.72
N TYR A 80 -7.71 -6.40 5.92
CA TYR A 80 -6.87 -7.12 4.98
C TYR A 80 -6.70 -8.62 5.30
N TYR A 81 -7.34 -9.13 6.36
CA TYR A 81 -7.15 -10.50 6.81
C TYR A 81 -7.42 -11.54 5.71
N ASP A 82 -8.56 -11.44 5.02
CA ASP A 82 -8.91 -12.35 3.94
C ASP A 82 -7.92 -12.30 2.76
N ALA A 83 -7.33 -11.12 2.50
CA ALA A 83 -6.31 -10.97 1.48
C ALA A 83 -5.02 -11.71 1.83
N PHE A 84 -4.59 -11.66 3.10
CA PHE A 84 -3.45 -12.43 3.59
C PHE A 84 -3.71 -13.95 3.52
N GLN A 85 -4.91 -14.39 3.89
CA GLN A 85 -5.30 -15.80 3.78
C GLN A 85 -5.26 -16.29 2.33
N LYS A 86 -5.81 -15.51 1.39
CA LYS A 86 -5.76 -15.84 -0.04
C LYS A 86 -4.34 -15.85 -0.60
N ALA A 87 -3.48 -14.94 -0.13
CA ALA A 87 -2.07 -14.88 -0.51
C ALA A 87 -1.21 -15.97 0.16
N GLN A 88 -1.78 -16.75 1.10
CA GLN A 88 -1.07 -17.75 1.90
C GLN A 88 0.14 -17.16 2.63
N ILE A 89 -0.06 -15.98 3.24
CA ILE A 89 0.94 -15.31 4.06
C ILE A 89 0.50 -15.41 5.52
N ASP A 90 1.27 -16.13 6.33
CA ASP A 90 1.06 -16.23 7.77
C ASP A 90 1.52 -14.93 8.45
N LEU A 91 0.62 -14.35 9.26
CA LEU A 91 0.90 -13.13 10.01
C LEU A 91 1.36 -13.45 11.41
N ASP A 92 2.52 -12.92 11.79
CA ASP A 92 2.98 -12.84 13.16
C ASP A 92 2.82 -11.39 13.64
N LEU A 93 1.98 -11.17 14.67
CA LEU A 93 1.57 -9.85 15.13
C LEU A 93 2.11 -9.58 16.54
N ASP A 94 2.83 -8.46 16.69
CA ASP A 94 3.32 -7.97 17.97
C ASP A 94 2.86 -6.51 18.17
N LEU A 95 1.62 -6.36 18.62
CA LEU A 95 0.93 -5.08 18.70
C LEU A 95 0.75 -4.64 20.16
N THR A 96 1.36 -3.54 20.54
CA THR A 96 1.11 -2.90 21.84
C THR A 96 -0.26 -2.24 21.83
N GLU A 97 -1.08 -2.52 22.83
CA GLU A 97 -2.41 -1.94 23.01
C GLU A 97 -2.35 -0.53 23.61
N GLY A 98 -3.36 0.28 23.30
CA GLY A 98 -3.59 1.57 23.94
C GLY A 98 -2.56 2.65 23.59
N LEU A 99 -1.78 2.50 22.51
CA LEU A 99 -0.89 3.55 22.04
C LEU A 99 -1.70 4.67 21.38
N THR A 100 -1.53 5.87 21.90
CA THR A 100 -2.14 7.08 21.32
C THR A 100 -1.05 8.04 20.86
N LEU A 101 -1.33 8.72 19.74
CA LEU A 101 -0.43 9.70 19.13
C LEU A 101 -1.25 10.89 18.64
N THR A 102 -0.69 12.10 18.68
CA THR A 102 -1.27 13.26 18.01
C THR A 102 -0.81 13.26 16.57
N THR A 103 -1.72 12.90 15.65
CA THR A 103 -1.42 12.68 14.24
C THR A 103 -2.67 12.94 13.38
N ASP A 104 -2.52 12.91 12.07
CA ASP A 104 -3.64 12.91 11.13
C ASP A 104 -4.07 11.45 10.87
N PRO A 105 -5.27 11.03 11.29
CA PRO A 105 -5.72 9.65 11.16
C PRO A 105 -5.88 9.20 9.69
N ASP A 106 -6.30 10.09 8.79
CA ASP A 106 -6.52 9.74 7.38
C ASP A 106 -5.19 9.51 6.66
N ILE A 107 -4.19 10.35 6.94
CA ILE A 107 -2.82 10.18 6.39
C ILE A 107 -2.18 8.93 6.97
N LEU A 108 -2.34 8.70 8.28
CA LEU A 108 -1.82 7.52 8.96
C LEU A 108 -2.43 6.22 8.41
N GLU A 109 -3.75 6.19 8.22
CA GLU A 109 -4.46 5.06 7.63
C GLU A 109 -3.91 4.72 6.24
N ARG A 110 -3.76 5.72 5.37
CA ARG A 110 -3.20 5.54 4.02
C ARG A 110 -1.78 5.02 4.04
N MET A 111 -0.95 5.52 4.94
CA MET A 111 0.41 5.03 5.14
C MET A 111 0.40 3.53 5.52
N ILE A 112 -0.41 3.14 6.50
CA ILE A 112 -0.56 1.75 6.95
C ILE A 112 -1.05 0.87 5.80
N GLN A 113 -2.08 1.29 5.06
CA GLN A 113 -2.61 0.58 3.90
C GLN A 113 -1.56 0.35 2.82
N ASN A 114 -0.74 1.36 2.53
CA ASN A 114 0.36 1.24 1.58
C ASN A 114 1.41 0.22 2.05
N MET A 115 1.76 0.23 3.34
CA MET A 115 2.71 -0.73 3.91
C MET A 115 2.17 -2.16 3.88
N ILE A 116 0.91 -2.38 4.27
CA ILE A 116 0.23 -3.69 4.21
C ILE A 116 0.12 -4.18 2.75
N SER A 117 -0.30 -3.31 1.83
CA SER A 117 -0.41 -3.64 0.41
C SER A 117 0.95 -4.00 -0.19
N ASN A 118 2.04 -3.39 0.27
CA ASN A 118 3.40 -3.76 -0.14
C ASN A 118 3.75 -5.19 0.29
N VAL A 119 3.41 -5.57 1.52
CA VAL A 119 3.59 -6.96 2.00
C VAL A 119 2.77 -7.94 1.15
N LEU A 120 1.51 -7.64 0.85
CA LEU A 120 0.65 -8.51 0.03
C LEU A 120 1.16 -8.70 -1.40
N LYS A 121 1.79 -7.67 -1.98
CA LYS A 121 2.31 -7.72 -3.36
C LYS A 121 3.66 -8.42 -3.48
N HIS A 122 4.53 -8.22 -2.49
CA HIS A 122 5.94 -8.60 -2.59
C HIS A 122 6.35 -9.67 -1.57
N GLY A 123 5.55 -9.86 -0.52
CA GLY A 123 5.78 -10.87 0.51
C GLY A 123 5.37 -12.26 0.08
N ARG A 124 5.90 -13.26 0.79
CA ARG A 124 5.52 -14.65 0.67
C ARG A 124 5.66 -15.37 2.00
N ARG A 125 4.85 -16.41 2.23
CA ARG A 125 4.87 -17.31 3.38
C ARG A 125 4.59 -16.65 4.71
N THR A 126 5.45 -15.72 5.15
CA THR A 126 5.37 -15.13 6.48
C THR A 126 5.62 -13.64 6.44
N ALA A 127 4.86 -12.90 7.25
CA ALA A 127 5.10 -11.49 7.52
C ALA A 127 4.93 -11.20 9.02
N ASN A 128 5.85 -10.40 9.57
CA ASN A 128 5.78 -9.90 10.94
C ASN A 128 5.31 -8.45 10.90
N ILE A 129 4.30 -8.12 11.67
CA ILE A 129 3.80 -6.76 11.80
C ILE A 129 3.85 -6.38 13.28
N SER A 130 4.50 -5.28 13.58
CA SER A 130 4.67 -4.84 14.94
C SER A 130 4.31 -3.37 15.14
N LEU A 131 3.77 -3.08 16.31
CA LEU A 131 3.50 -1.74 16.79
C LEU A 131 4.02 -1.62 18.21
N LYS A 132 5.03 -0.76 18.44
CA LYS A 132 5.71 -0.63 19.73
C LYS A 132 5.93 0.82 20.08
N LYS A 133 6.10 1.08 21.39
CA LYS A 133 6.61 2.37 21.87
C LYS A 133 8.09 2.23 22.17
N GLU A 134 8.90 3.08 21.58
CA GLU A 134 10.33 3.19 21.84
C GLU A 134 10.66 4.63 22.25
N GLY A 135 10.88 4.85 23.55
CA GLY A 135 11.02 6.19 24.12
C GLY A 135 9.76 7.02 23.90
N GLU A 136 9.89 8.16 23.23
CA GLU A 136 8.77 9.03 22.88
C GLU A 136 8.10 8.66 21.55
N HIS A 137 8.70 7.77 20.76
CA HIS A 137 8.24 7.42 19.44
C HIS A 137 7.33 6.17 19.42
N CYS A 138 6.34 6.21 18.57
CA CYS A 138 5.56 5.04 18.18
C CYS A 138 6.17 4.43 16.91
N ILE A 139 6.53 3.16 16.98
CA ILE A 139 7.17 2.44 15.88
C ILE A 139 6.18 1.47 15.28
N PHE A 140 5.84 1.67 14.02
CA PHE A 140 5.11 0.71 13.21
C PHE A 140 6.05 0.07 12.19
N ALA A 141 6.18 -1.25 12.22
CA ALA A 141 7.07 -1.96 11.31
C ALA A 141 6.37 -3.16 10.66
N VAL A 142 6.68 -3.36 9.39
CA VAL A 142 6.28 -4.56 8.64
C VAL A 142 7.55 -5.23 8.12
N LYS A 143 7.65 -6.54 8.33
CA LYS A 143 8.79 -7.34 7.89
C LYS A 143 8.27 -8.59 7.19
N ASN A 144 8.72 -8.87 5.98
CA ASN A 144 8.26 -10.01 5.20
C ASN A 144 9.40 -10.67 4.42
N ILE A 145 9.20 -11.95 4.12
CA ILE A 145 10.06 -12.66 3.18
C ILE A 145 9.70 -12.17 1.77
N VAL A 146 10.71 -11.81 0.98
CA VAL A 146 10.55 -11.35 -0.41
C VAL A 146 10.78 -12.50 -1.40
N GLN A 147 10.20 -12.37 -2.59
CA GLN A 147 10.35 -13.38 -3.64
C GLN A 147 11.75 -13.43 -4.24
N GLN A 148 12.42 -12.28 -4.28
CA GLN A 148 13.78 -12.12 -4.79
C GLN A 148 14.53 -11.14 -3.90
N PRO A 149 15.86 -11.35 -3.69
CA PRO A 149 16.67 -10.44 -2.91
C PRO A 149 16.63 -9.02 -3.47
N ILE A 150 16.59 -8.04 -2.57
CA ILE A 150 16.59 -6.62 -2.94
C ILE A 150 18.04 -6.17 -3.13
N LEU A 151 18.37 -5.74 -4.35
CA LEU A 151 19.73 -5.35 -4.71
C LEU A 151 20.01 -3.86 -4.51
N HIS A 152 18.96 -3.02 -4.67
CA HIS A 152 19.10 -1.56 -4.64
C HIS A 152 18.14 -0.93 -3.63
N LEU A 153 18.40 -1.17 -2.35
CA LEU A 153 17.59 -0.66 -1.24
C LEU A 153 17.46 0.88 -1.28
N ASP A 154 18.54 1.57 -1.63
CA ASP A 154 18.64 3.03 -1.76
C ASP A 154 17.73 3.63 -2.84
N LYS A 155 17.30 2.81 -3.81
CA LYS A 155 16.45 3.25 -4.91
C LYS A 155 14.96 2.98 -4.70
N LEU A 156 14.60 2.19 -3.69
CA LEU A 156 13.20 1.75 -3.50
C LEU A 156 12.22 2.90 -3.24
N THR A 157 12.70 4.01 -2.69
CA THR A 157 11.91 5.24 -2.51
C THR A 157 12.00 6.19 -3.69
N ASN A 158 12.76 5.86 -4.74
CA ASN A 158 12.80 6.67 -5.94
C ASN A 158 11.49 6.52 -6.72
N ARG A 159 11.07 7.63 -7.33
CA ARG A 159 9.84 7.69 -8.13
C ARG A 159 9.91 6.71 -9.28
N PHE A 160 8.82 5.94 -9.48
CA PHE A 160 8.69 4.98 -10.57
C PHE A 160 9.75 3.86 -10.58
N TYR A 161 10.48 3.68 -9.46
CA TYR A 161 11.40 2.57 -9.33
C TYR A 161 10.68 1.31 -8.86
N SER A 162 10.92 0.22 -9.56
CA SER A 162 10.53 -1.12 -9.15
C SER A 162 11.67 -2.07 -9.49
N GLU A 163 12.15 -2.85 -8.55
CA GLU A 163 13.30 -3.74 -8.75
C GLU A 163 12.97 -4.87 -9.73
N ASN A 164 11.69 -5.22 -9.85
CA ASN A 164 11.19 -6.30 -10.72
C ASN A 164 10.24 -5.76 -11.79
N LEU A 165 10.78 -5.04 -12.77
CA LEU A 165 10.02 -4.54 -13.93
C LEU A 165 9.39 -5.65 -14.78
N SER A 166 9.86 -6.90 -14.63
CA SER A 166 9.45 -8.02 -15.48
C SER A 166 8.39 -8.95 -14.86
N SER A 167 8.09 -8.84 -13.56
CA SER A 167 7.28 -9.85 -12.86
C SER A 167 5.96 -9.36 -12.26
N SER A 168 5.71 -8.05 -12.18
CA SER A 168 4.39 -7.57 -11.75
C SER A 168 3.95 -6.35 -12.55
N GLU A 169 3.04 -6.58 -13.49
CA GLU A 169 2.26 -5.53 -14.13
C GLU A 169 1.48 -4.66 -13.12
N GLU A 170 1.47 -5.04 -11.85
CA GLU A 170 0.71 -4.41 -10.75
C GLU A 170 1.46 -3.32 -9.98
N SER A 171 2.78 -3.15 -10.15
CA SER A 171 3.55 -2.17 -9.38
C SER A 171 3.70 -0.85 -10.14
N SER A 172 3.19 0.24 -9.57
CA SER A 172 3.36 1.59 -10.14
C SER A 172 4.75 2.19 -9.87
N GLY A 173 5.57 1.56 -8.99
CA GLY A 173 6.83 2.13 -8.50
C GLY A 173 6.65 3.41 -7.66
N LEU A 174 5.43 3.72 -7.24
CA LEU A 174 5.11 4.91 -6.45
C LEU A 174 4.80 4.62 -4.99
N GLY A 175 4.50 3.36 -4.63
CA GLY A 175 3.99 3.02 -3.30
C GLY A 175 4.92 3.42 -2.17
N LEU A 176 6.19 3.05 -2.23
CA LEU A 176 7.17 3.40 -1.18
C LEU A 176 7.52 4.88 -1.18
N TYR A 177 7.57 5.52 -2.36
CA TYR A 177 7.74 6.96 -2.45
C TYR A 177 6.58 7.70 -1.77
N ILE A 178 5.33 7.31 -2.06
CA ILE A 178 4.14 7.89 -1.43
C ILE A 178 4.19 7.66 0.09
N THR A 179 4.54 6.45 0.54
CA THR A 179 4.68 6.13 1.96
C THR A 179 5.69 7.06 2.64
N GLN A 180 6.85 7.27 2.03
CA GLN A 180 7.86 8.19 2.54
C GLN A 180 7.31 9.62 2.67
N GLN A 181 6.63 10.13 1.65
CA GLN A 181 6.06 11.47 1.68
C GLN A 181 4.96 11.62 2.75
N LEU A 182 4.12 10.59 2.94
CA LEU A 182 3.10 10.59 4.00
C LEU A 182 3.75 10.61 5.39
N VAL A 183 4.82 9.82 5.60
CA VAL A 183 5.59 9.81 6.85
C VAL A 183 6.22 11.17 7.14
N GLU A 184 6.82 11.81 6.14
CA GLU A 184 7.39 13.16 6.25
C GLU A 184 6.33 14.21 6.62
N ILE A 185 5.12 14.14 6.05
CA ILE A 185 3.98 15.02 6.40
C ILE A 185 3.55 14.82 7.84
N LEU A 186 3.60 13.59 8.36
CA LEU A 186 3.29 13.27 9.76
C LEU A 186 4.43 13.65 10.72
N GLY A 187 5.58 14.09 10.21
CA GLY A 187 6.75 14.47 11.01
C GLY A 187 7.57 13.27 11.51
N GLY A 188 7.40 12.11 10.87
CA GLY A 188 8.11 10.88 11.21
C GLY A 188 9.28 10.56 10.29
N ASP A 189 9.90 9.42 10.55
CA ASP A 189 11.01 8.87 9.78
C ASP A 189 10.68 7.49 9.24
N LEU A 190 11.07 7.23 7.98
CA LEU A 190 10.96 5.94 7.31
C LEU A 190 12.34 5.32 7.15
N THR A 191 12.51 4.10 7.61
CA THR A 191 13.73 3.31 7.40
C THR A 191 13.41 1.96 6.75
N MET A 192 14.36 1.47 5.97
CA MET A 192 14.26 0.20 5.28
C MET A 192 15.50 -0.64 5.55
N LYS A 193 15.30 -1.95 5.70
CA LYS A 193 16.38 -2.93 5.79
C LYS A 193 16.07 -4.12 4.90
N ALA A 194 17.10 -4.65 4.29
CA ALA A 194 17.03 -5.92 3.57
C ALA A 194 18.21 -6.78 4.03
N GLU A 195 17.93 -7.99 4.46
CA GLU A 195 18.90 -8.96 4.92
C GLU A 195 18.45 -10.35 4.49
N ASP A 196 19.27 -11.02 3.71
CA ASP A 196 18.93 -12.28 3.06
C ASP A 196 17.62 -12.17 2.25
N ASP A 197 16.64 -13.00 2.59
CA ASP A 197 15.30 -13.01 1.99
C ASP A 197 14.30 -12.07 2.70
N TRP A 198 14.72 -11.34 3.74
CA TRP A 198 13.84 -10.48 4.51
C TRP A 198 13.95 -9.01 4.10
N PHE A 199 12.80 -8.39 3.99
CA PHE A 199 12.66 -6.93 3.84
C PHE A 199 11.86 -6.37 5.01
N GLU A 200 12.35 -5.31 5.62
CA GLU A 200 11.70 -4.59 6.71
C GLU A 200 11.48 -3.13 6.31
N LEU A 201 10.27 -2.67 6.52
CA LEU A 201 9.87 -1.27 6.39
C LEU A 201 9.42 -0.79 7.77
N ARG A 202 10.08 0.23 8.30
CA ARG A 202 9.87 0.74 9.67
C ARG A 202 9.59 2.23 9.63
N VAL A 203 8.52 2.63 10.30
CA VAL A 203 8.11 4.02 10.49
C VAL A 203 8.20 4.37 11.97
N SER A 204 8.83 5.51 12.25
CA SER A 204 8.90 6.15 13.56
C SER A 204 8.09 7.44 13.55
N LEU A 205 7.09 7.53 14.42
CA LEU A 205 6.20 8.69 14.54
C LEU A 205 6.29 9.28 15.95
#